data_c149eda404c5508d5a4dfdcc6bf54b72
#
_entry.id   c149eda404c5508d5a4dfdcc6bf54b72
#
_cell.length_a   1.000
_cell.length_b   1.000
_cell.length_c   1.000
_cell.angle_alpha   90.00
_cell.angle_beta   90.00
_cell.angle_gamma   90.00
#
_symmetry.space_group_name_H-M   'P 1'
#
loop_
_entity.id
_entity.type
_entity.pdbx_description
1 polymer ?
#
loop_
_entity_poly.entity_id
_entity_poly.type
_entity_poly.pdbx_seq_one_letter_code
_entity_poly.pdbx_strand_id
1 'polypeptide(L)'
;MNRAIIALACLLSSTRAWAAEEKQPAHPSFDYQAAYAHEIKPHRRTIPLAGVSDGGNQLRVILTVSPAGDVQDAKPEGEERDLKLWPDLRSEVLRWKFIPFEVDGHPATASVEEYIDLVPPEHFPSIHVLAPVVRPNSKVDITLSRSMCYGRCPVYKVSVSTRGIVFDGEEFVVAKGRNTDTVDPGAVRALAKKFVAADFYSMRDEYRASVTDNSTYTLSISIDGHKKQVVDYVGQWVGMPAVIVELEDDVDALAHTERWIKGPQQ
;
A
#
# COMPACT_ATOMS: atom_id res chain seq x y z
N MET A 1 20.82 -38.88 -82.42
CA MET A 1 20.50 -37.43 -82.36
C MET A 1 19.81 -37.16 -81.03
N ASN A 2 20.63 -36.83 -79.99
CA ASN A 2 20.16 -36.58 -78.64
C ASN A 2 20.21 -35.08 -78.41
N ARG A 3 19.06 -34.48 -78.08
CA ARG A 3 18.96 -33.14 -77.61
C ARG A 3 18.88 -33.16 -76.03
N ALA A 4 19.93 -32.70 -75.38
CA ALA A 4 19.90 -32.46 -73.94
C ALA A 4 19.13 -31.17 -73.60
N ILE A 5 18.16 -31.30 -72.73
CA ILE A 5 17.43 -30.15 -72.14
C ILE A 5 18.11 -29.78 -70.87
N ILE A 6 18.73 -28.60 -70.85
CA ILE A 6 19.30 -28.00 -69.65
C ILE A 6 18.19 -27.31 -68.82
N ALA A 7 17.87 -27.85 -67.66
CA ALA A 7 16.95 -27.21 -66.71
C ALA A 7 17.70 -26.17 -65.86
N LEU A 8 17.33 -24.91 -66.01
CA LEU A 8 17.86 -23.80 -65.24
C LEU A 8 17.10 -23.73 -63.91
N ALA A 9 17.75 -24.13 -62.81
CA ALA A 9 17.19 -24.00 -61.46
C ALA A 9 17.36 -22.56 -60.98
N CYS A 10 16.28 -21.81 -60.90
CA CYS A 10 16.24 -20.54 -60.22
C CYS A 10 16.31 -20.75 -58.70
N LEU A 11 17.44 -20.44 -58.08
CA LEU A 11 17.59 -20.30 -56.63
C LEU A 11 16.95 -18.99 -56.21
N LEU A 12 15.73 -19.07 -55.69
CA LEU A 12 15.12 -17.98 -54.92
C LEU A 12 15.77 -17.90 -53.54
N SER A 13 16.76 -17.03 -53.37
CA SER A 13 17.30 -16.64 -52.07
C SER A 13 16.25 -15.81 -51.35
N SER A 14 15.53 -16.44 -50.44
CA SER A 14 14.66 -15.75 -49.47
C SER A 14 15.55 -15.01 -48.45
N THR A 15 15.83 -13.74 -48.69
CA THR A 15 16.35 -12.84 -47.68
C THR A 15 15.22 -12.60 -46.65
N ARG A 16 15.27 -13.36 -45.56
CA ARG A 16 14.54 -12.97 -44.35
C ARG A 16 15.15 -11.67 -43.85
N ALA A 17 14.48 -10.55 -44.14
CA ALA A 17 14.72 -9.30 -43.41
C ALA A 17 14.36 -9.59 -41.96
N TRP A 18 15.38 -9.65 -41.11
CA TRP A 18 15.19 -9.50 -39.69
C TRP A 18 14.68 -8.09 -39.49
N ALA A 19 13.41 -7.95 -39.14
CA ALA A 19 12.88 -6.71 -38.61
C ALA A 19 13.72 -6.45 -37.32
N ALA A 20 14.52 -5.41 -37.36
CA ALA A 20 15.17 -4.92 -36.17
C ALA A 20 14.03 -4.59 -35.19
N GLU A 21 13.97 -5.28 -34.08
CA GLU A 21 13.10 -4.97 -32.96
C GLU A 21 13.46 -3.55 -32.54
N GLU A 22 12.59 -2.61 -32.86
CA GLU A 22 12.78 -1.20 -32.56
C GLU A 22 12.79 -1.10 -31.03
N LYS A 23 13.99 -1.00 -30.47
CA LYS A 23 14.22 -0.93 -29.03
C LYS A 23 13.55 0.37 -28.57
N GLN A 24 12.35 0.23 -27.96
CA GLN A 24 11.65 1.36 -27.35
C GLN A 24 12.65 2.16 -26.50
N PRO A 25 12.67 3.49 -26.60
CA PRO A 25 13.58 4.29 -25.81
C PRO A 25 13.41 3.92 -24.33
N ALA A 26 14.52 3.60 -23.68
CA ALA A 26 14.50 3.23 -22.28
C ALA A 26 14.02 4.43 -21.46
N HIS A 27 12.82 4.34 -20.89
CA HIS A 27 12.34 5.32 -19.93
C HIS A 27 13.18 5.23 -18.64
N PRO A 28 13.35 6.33 -17.89
CA PRO A 28 13.96 6.29 -16.56
C PRO A 28 13.23 5.26 -15.70
N SER A 29 13.99 4.45 -14.98
CA SER A 29 13.45 3.37 -14.16
C SER A 29 13.49 3.76 -12.69
N PHE A 30 12.38 3.54 -11.99
CA PHE A 30 12.20 3.77 -10.57
C PHE A 30 11.84 2.48 -9.88
N ASP A 31 12.48 2.22 -8.74
CA ASP A 31 12.15 1.07 -7.89
C ASP A 31 10.85 1.30 -7.11
N TYR A 32 10.40 0.26 -6.40
CA TYR A 32 9.17 0.32 -5.63
C TYR A 32 9.21 1.36 -4.49
N GLN A 33 10.38 1.72 -3.95
CA GLN A 33 10.48 2.73 -2.90
C GLN A 33 10.19 4.13 -3.46
N ALA A 34 10.72 4.41 -4.65
CA ALA A 34 10.40 5.63 -5.38
C ALA A 34 8.93 5.65 -5.81
N ALA A 35 8.40 4.51 -6.26
CA ALA A 35 6.98 4.35 -6.60
C ALA A 35 6.09 4.69 -5.41
N TYR A 36 6.34 4.09 -4.25
CA TYR A 36 5.60 4.33 -3.01
C TYR A 36 5.59 5.80 -2.60
N ALA A 37 6.70 6.53 -2.77
CA ALA A 37 6.78 7.96 -2.48
C ALA A 37 5.95 8.84 -3.44
N HIS A 38 5.59 8.31 -4.62
CA HIS A 38 4.82 8.99 -5.65
C HIS A 38 3.36 8.53 -5.74
N GLU A 39 2.92 7.60 -4.90
CA GLU A 39 1.52 7.18 -4.87
C GLU A 39 0.60 8.32 -4.40
N ILE A 40 -0.46 8.59 -5.16
CA ILE A 40 -1.51 9.54 -4.75
C ILE A 40 -2.38 8.92 -3.65
N LYS A 41 -2.57 7.59 -3.71
CA LYS A 41 -3.21 6.76 -2.68
C LYS A 41 -2.47 5.44 -2.63
N PRO A 42 -2.35 4.80 -1.45
CA PRO A 42 -1.76 3.48 -1.35
C PRO A 42 -2.43 2.51 -2.33
N HIS A 43 -1.67 2.03 -3.30
CA HIS A 43 -2.18 1.12 -4.33
C HIS A 43 -1.92 -0.34 -3.98
N ARG A 44 -1.25 -0.58 -2.85
CA ARG A 44 -0.89 -1.94 -2.46
C ARG A 44 -2.11 -2.83 -2.44
N ARG A 45 -2.15 -3.74 -3.40
CA ARG A 45 -3.25 -4.69 -3.59
C ARG A 45 -2.85 -6.00 -2.98
N THR A 46 -3.72 -6.46 -2.12
CA THR A 46 -3.63 -7.79 -1.57
C THR A 46 -4.73 -8.63 -2.22
N ILE A 47 -4.34 -9.76 -2.81
CA ILE A 47 -5.25 -10.60 -3.57
C ILE A 47 -5.32 -11.97 -2.94
N PRO A 48 -6.54 -12.49 -2.68
CA PRO A 48 -6.69 -13.85 -2.20
C PRO A 48 -6.30 -14.86 -3.27
N LEU A 49 -5.33 -15.71 -2.95
CA LEU A 49 -4.92 -16.82 -3.80
C LEU A 49 -4.76 -18.10 -2.98
N ALA A 50 -5.51 -19.15 -3.33
CA ALA A 50 -5.40 -20.43 -2.67
C ALA A 50 -4.03 -21.08 -2.93
N GLY A 51 -3.44 -21.70 -1.89
CA GLY A 51 -2.18 -22.42 -1.98
C GLY A 51 -0.92 -21.54 -1.88
N VAL A 52 -1.06 -20.28 -1.47
CA VAL A 52 0.06 -19.45 -1.04
C VAL A 52 0.23 -19.53 0.48
N SER A 53 1.45 -19.28 0.98
CA SER A 53 1.76 -19.17 2.40
C SER A 53 1.78 -17.72 2.85
N ASP A 54 1.67 -17.49 4.15
CA ASP A 54 1.86 -16.18 4.74
C ASP A 54 3.27 -15.62 4.45
N GLY A 55 3.31 -14.42 3.92
CA GLY A 55 4.53 -13.64 3.70
C GLY A 55 5.44 -14.19 2.60
N GLY A 56 5.48 -13.52 1.47
CA GLY A 56 6.45 -13.78 0.42
C GLY A 56 5.92 -14.17 -0.94
N ASN A 57 4.61 -14.20 -1.13
CA ASN A 57 4.04 -14.40 -2.46
C ASN A 57 3.67 -13.03 -3.04
N GLN A 58 4.51 -12.51 -3.91
CA GLN A 58 4.31 -11.23 -4.56
C GLN A 58 4.37 -11.39 -6.08
N LEU A 59 3.42 -10.77 -6.77
CA LEU A 59 3.50 -10.56 -8.21
C LEU A 59 4.16 -9.22 -8.48
N ARG A 60 5.36 -9.25 -9.04
CA ARG A 60 6.06 -8.06 -9.51
C ARG A 60 5.41 -7.54 -10.77
N VAL A 61 5.21 -6.22 -10.86
CA VAL A 61 4.61 -5.56 -12.01
C VAL A 61 5.47 -4.38 -12.42
N ILE A 62 5.80 -4.29 -13.71
CA ILE A 62 6.48 -3.14 -14.29
C ILE A 62 5.45 -2.26 -14.97
N LEU A 63 5.30 -1.05 -14.48
CA LEU A 63 4.37 -0.04 -14.98
C LEU A 63 5.07 0.95 -15.91
N THR A 64 4.36 1.41 -16.93
CA THR A 64 4.72 2.60 -17.68
C THR A 64 3.81 3.74 -17.23
N VAL A 65 4.38 4.72 -16.53
CA VAL A 65 3.64 5.88 -15.99
C VAL A 65 3.90 7.10 -16.86
N SER A 66 2.83 7.78 -17.25
CA SER A 66 2.91 9.01 -18.09
C SER A 66 3.45 10.20 -17.31
N PRO A 67 3.85 11.30 -17.99
CA PRO A 67 4.20 12.56 -17.35
C PRO A 67 3.06 13.20 -16.53
N ALA A 68 1.82 12.75 -16.71
CA ALA A 68 0.66 13.18 -15.92
C ALA A 68 0.39 12.26 -14.70
N GLY A 69 1.20 11.19 -14.49
CA GLY A 69 1.02 10.23 -13.41
C GLY A 69 0.04 9.11 -13.70
N ASP A 70 -0.44 8.95 -14.94
CA ASP A 70 -1.35 7.88 -15.32
C ASP A 70 -0.59 6.62 -15.74
N VAL A 71 -1.03 5.44 -15.29
CA VAL A 71 -0.50 4.17 -15.76
C VAL A 71 -1.01 3.90 -17.18
N GLN A 72 -0.10 3.91 -18.15
CA GLN A 72 -0.38 3.69 -19.57
C GLN A 72 -0.27 2.21 -19.97
N ASP A 73 0.69 1.51 -19.37
CA ASP A 73 0.90 0.08 -19.59
C ASP A 73 1.39 -0.58 -18.30
N ALA A 74 1.18 -1.90 -18.21
CA ALA A 74 1.60 -2.70 -17.08
C ALA A 74 1.92 -4.12 -17.53
N LYS A 75 3.07 -4.64 -17.11
CA LYS A 75 3.58 -5.96 -17.45
C LYS A 75 3.93 -6.73 -16.18
N PRO A 76 3.34 -7.91 -15.96
CA PRO A 76 3.67 -8.73 -14.81
C PRO A 76 4.99 -9.47 -15.02
N GLU A 77 5.73 -9.68 -13.95
CA GLU A 77 6.89 -10.56 -13.90
C GLU A 77 6.74 -11.51 -12.72
N GLY A 78 6.80 -12.82 -12.94
CA GLY A 78 6.63 -13.82 -11.89
C GLY A 78 6.54 -15.24 -12.42
N GLU A 79 6.12 -16.16 -11.55
CA GLU A 79 5.89 -17.56 -11.92
C GLU A 79 4.63 -17.73 -12.79
N GLU A 80 4.60 -18.79 -13.62
CA GLU A 80 3.46 -19.05 -14.52
C GLU A 80 2.11 -19.10 -13.78
N ARG A 81 2.09 -19.60 -12.55
CA ARG A 81 0.90 -19.65 -11.71
C ARG A 81 0.36 -18.25 -11.42
N ASP A 82 1.22 -17.32 -11.09
CA ASP A 82 0.86 -15.96 -10.69
C ASP A 82 0.47 -15.13 -11.91
N LEU A 83 1.15 -15.37 -13.05
CA LEU A 83 0.84 -14.72 -14.33
C LEU A 83 -0.56 -15.04 -14.85
N LYS A 84 -1.16 -16.18 -14.46
CA LYS A 84 -2.55 -16.53 -14.83
C LYS A 84 -3.59 -15.59 -14.22
N LEU A 85 -3.26 -14.88 -13.14
CA LEU A 85 -4.13 -13.89 -12.51
C LEU A 85 -4.11 -12.53 -13.24
N TRP A 86 -3.11 -12.32 -14.07
CA TRP A 86 -2.86 -11.01 -14.66
C TRP A 86 -4.00 -10.44 -15.52
N PRO A 87 -4.74 -11.22 -16.34
CA PRO A 87 -5.84 -10.67 -17.13
C PRO A 87 -6.90 -9.96 -16.28
N ASP A 88 -7.19 -10.49 -15.09
CA ASP A 88 -8.18 -9.92 -14.17
C ASP A 88 -7.64 -8.69 -13.43
N LEU A 89 -6.34 -8.69 -13.11
CA LEU A 89 -5.68 -7.62 -12.36
C LEU A 89 -5.32 -6.40 -13.19
N ARG A 90 -4.99 -6.61 -14.46
CA ARG A 90 -4.48 -5.56 -15.34
C ARG A 90 -5.42 -4.35 -15.43
N SER A 91 -6.72 -4.58 -15.52
CA SER A 91 -7.71 -3.50 -15.63
C SER A 91 -7.76 -2.61 -14.40
N GLU A 92 -7.40 -3.12 -13.24
CA GLU A 92 -7.32 -2.39 -11.99
C GLU A 92 -6.01 -1.62 -11.89
N VAL A 93 -4.88 -2.27 -12.19
CA VAL A 93 -3.56 -1.66 -12.20
C VAL A 93 -3.50 -0.44 -13.13
N LEU A 94 -4.14 -0.51 -14.29
CA LEU A 94 -4.24 0.61 -15.24
C LEU A 94 -5.04 1.82 -14.71
N ARG A 95 -5.73 1.72 -13.58
CA ARG A 95 -6.42 2.85 -12.92
C ARG A 95 -5.58 3.52 -11.84
N TRP A 96 -4.43 2.97 -11.52
CA TRP A 96 -3.56 3.56 -10.52
C TRP A 96 -3.04 4.91 -10.98
N LYS A 97 -2.79 5.79 -10.01
CA LYS A 97 -2.36 7.16 -10.23
C LYS A 97 -1.15 7.46 -9.36
N PHE A 98 -0.19 8.14 -9.95
CA PHE A 98 1.04 8.55 -9.30
C PHE A 98 1.19 10.07 -9.37
N ILE A 99 1.90 10.63 -8.41
CA ILE A 99 2.50 11.96 -8.56
C ILE A 99 3.49 11.84 -9.73
N PRO A 100 3.51 12.78 -10.69
CA PRO A 100 4.43 12.72 -11.82
C PRO A 100 5.88 12.46 -11.41
N PHE A 101 6.52 11.53 -12.10
CA PHE A 101 7.96 11.31 -11.97
C PHE A 101 8.70 12.37 -12.76
N GLU A 102 9.77 12.92 -12.20
CA GLU A 102 10.53 13.98 -12.81
C GLU A 102 11.96 13.53 -13.17
N VAL A 103 12.43 14.01 -14.32
CA VAL A 103 13.83 13.91 -14.73
C VAL A 103 14.31 15.33 -15.03
N ASP A 104 15.38 15.75 -14.39
CA ASP A 104 15.91 17.11 -14.48
C ASP A 104 14.87 18.21 -14.19
N GLY A 105 13.95 17.93 -13.24
CA GLY A 105 12.87 18.85 -12.83
C GLY A 105 11.70 18.97 -13.81
N HIS A 106 11.59 18.05 -14.76
CA HIS A 106 10.49 18.00 -15.73
C HIS A 106 9.75 16.67 -15.65
N PRO A 107 8.39 16.68 -15.65
CA PRO A 107 7.61 15.46 -15.70
C PRO A 107 7.97 14.60 -16.92
N ALA A 108 8.25 13.32 -16.68
CA ALA A 108 8.70 12.39 -17.72
C ALA A 108 7.89 11.07 -17.66
N THR A 109 7.87 10.37 -18.80
CA THR A 109 7.40 8.98 -18.79
C THR A 109 8.39 8.12 -18.01
N ALA A 110 7.90 7.35 -17.05
CA ALA A 110 8.71 6.52 -16.15
C ALA A 110 8.37 5.03 -16.27
N SER A 111 9.37 4.18 -16.13
CA SER A 111 9.20 2.74 -15.84
C SER A 111 9.25 2.55 -14.33
N VAL A 112 8.21 1.99 -13.75
CA VAL A 112 8.02 1.92 -12.29
C VAL A 112 7.79 0.49 -11.87
N GLU A 113 8.55 0.03 -10.87
CA GLU A 113 8.38 -1.30 -10.28
C GLU A 113 7.39 -1.26 -9.13
N GLU A 114 6.41 -2.17 -9.16
CA GLU A 114 5.40 -2.34 -8.14
C GLU A 114 5.15 -3.81 -7.80
N TYR A 115 4.52 -4.07 -6.66
CA TYR A 115 4.22 -5.42 -6.18
C TYR A 115 2.75 -5.56 -5.79
N ILE A 116 2.17 -6.73 -6.16
CA ILE A 116 0.86 -7.16 -5.73
C ILE A 116 1.06 -8.32 -4.76
N ASP A 117 0.61 -8.16 -3.51
CA ASP A 117 0.71 -9.20 -2.50
C ASP A 117 -0.34 -10.29 -2.72
N LEU A 118 0.08 -11.55 -2.84
CA LEU A 118 -0.78 -12.71 -2.95
C LEU A 118 -0.88 -13.38 -1.56
N VAL A 119 -2.07 -13.49 -1.03
CA VAL A 119 -2.29 -13.97 0.35
C VAL A 119 -3.34 -15.06 0.43
N PRO A 120 -3.28 -15.92 1.45
CA PRO A 120 -4.30 -16.92 1.68
C PRO A 120 -5.71 -16.30 1.80
N PRO A 121 -6.76 -16.91 1.21
CA PRO A 121 -8.12 -16.37 1.26
C PRO A 121 -8.66 -16.16 2.69
N GLU A 122 -8.17 -16.93 3.66
CA GLU A 122 -8.53 -16.81 5.08
C GLU A 122 -8.06 -15.51 5.73
N HIS A 123 -7.20 -14.74 5.08
CA HIS A 123 -6.81 -13.41 5.54
C HIS A 123 -7.88 -12.34 5.31
N PHE A 124 -8.86 -12.64 4.49
CA PHE A 124 -9.98 -11.72 4.26
C PHE A 124 -11.11 -11.99 5.24
N PRO A 125 -11.72 -10.95 5.82
CA PRO A 125 -12.84 -11.14 6.73
C PRO A 125 -13.98 -11.84 6.01
N SER A 126 -14.42 -12.96 6.56
CA SER A 126 -15.57 -13.74 6.07
C SER A 126 -16.89 -13.37 6.76
N ILE A 127 -16.81 -12.59 7.85
CA ILE A 127 -17.95 -12.24 8.69
C ILE A 127 -18.01 -10.71 8.82
N HIS A 128 -19.14 -10.13 8.41
CA HIS A 128 -19.42 -8.72 8.65
C HIS A 128 -19.92 -8.51 10.08
N VAL A 129 -19.24 -7.65 10.82
CA VAL A 129 -19.60 -7.25 12.19
C VAL A 129 -20.24 -5.87 12.16
N LEU A 130 -21.49 -5.77 12.60
CA LEU A 130 -22.19 -4.49 12.61
C LEU A 130 -21.50 -3.49 13.55
N ALA A 131 -20.99 -2.41 12.98
CA ALA A 131 -20.35 -1.34 13.74
C ALA A 131 -21.36 -0.51 14.54
N PRO A 132 -20.95 0.07 15.68
CA PRO A 132 -21.78 1.00 16.44
C PRO A 132 -22.10 2.27 15.63
N VAL A 133 -23.29 2.83 15.84
CA VAL A 133 -23.69 4.09 15.20
C VAL A 133 -23.05 5.28 15.93
N VAL A 134 -22.29 6.10 15.22
CA VAL A 134 -21.72 7.34 15.77
C VAL A 134 -22.75 8.45 15.80
N ARG A 135 -23.22 8.83 17.00
CA ARG A 135 -24.18 9.91 17.26
C ARG A 135 -23.48 11.19 17.71
N PRO A 136 -24.14 12.36 17.69
CA PRO A 136 -23.56 13.64 18.17
C PRO A 136 -23.07 13.60 19.62
N ASN A 137 -23.63 12.74 20.45
CA ASN A 137 -23.28 12.57 21.87
C ASN A 137 -22.47 11.28 22.15
N SER A 138 -22.10 10.51 21.13
CA SER A 138 -21.31 9.29 21.32
C SER A 138 -19.98 9.60 22.00
N LYS A 139 -19.61 8.77 22.98
CA LYS A 139 -18.30 8.76 23.59
C LYS A 139 -17.37 7.95 22.71
N VAL A 140 -16.33 8.61 22.20
CA VAL A 140 -15.35 8.00 21.31
C VAL A 140 -13.98 8.07 21.97
N ASP A 141 -13.23 6.98 21.88
CA ASP A 141 -11.83 6.87 22.28
C ASP A 141 -11.10 6.06 21.21
N ILE A 142 -10.09 6.66 20.58
CA ILE A 142 -9.27 6.05 19.52
C ILE A 142 -7.83 6.09 20.01
N THR A 143 -7.13 4.97 19.92
CA THR A 143 -5.75 4.85 20.39
C THR A 143 -4.88 4.25 19.30
N LEU A 144 -3.73 4.86 19.06
CA LEU A 144 -2.65 4.32 18.25
C LEU A 144 -1.41 4.18 19.13
N SER A 145 -0.77 3.00 19.11
CA SER A 145 0.55 2.80 19.71
C SER A 145 1.53 2.26 18.68
N ARG A 146 2.78 2.71 18.77
CA ARG A 146 3.89 2.31 17.93
C ARG A 146 5.03 1.78 18.80
N SER A 147 5.45 0.53 18.53
CA SER A 147 6.56 -0.11 19.25
C SER A 147 7.91 0.23 18.62
N MET A 148 8.99 -0.20 19.29
CA MET A 148 10.33 -0.12 18.74
C MET A 148 10.50 -1.00 17.49
N CYS A 149 11.53 -0.67 16.69
CA CYS A 149 12.05 -1.47 15.60
C CYS A 149 13.56 -1.69 15.77
N TYR A 150 14.21 -2.39 14.86
CA TYR A 150 15.68 -2.39 14.78
C TYR A 150 16.18 -1.09 14.14
N GLY A 151 16.20 -0.01 14.94
CA GLY A 151 16.60 1.31 14.47
C GLY A 151 16.04 2.43 15.35
N ARG A 152 15.88 3.63 14.77
CA ARG A 152 15.41 4.83 15.45
C ARG A 152 13.94 5.11 15.16
N CYS A 153 13.09 4.13 15.41
CA CYS A 153 11.65 4.29 15.26
C CYS A 153 11.03 5.00 16.46
N PRO A 154 10.20 6.02 16.27
CA PRO A 154 9.47 6.64 17.38
C PRO A 154 8.60 5.62 18.12
N VAL A 155 8.75 5.56 19.44
CA VAL A 155 7.95 4.71 20.34
C VAL A 155 7.03 5.60 21.15
N TYR A 156 5.75 5.43 20.97
CA TYR A 156 4.73 6.22 21.66
C TYR A 156 3.36 5.57 21.62
N LYS A 157 2.49 6.09 22.48
CA LYS A 157 1.06 5.84 22.44
C LYS A 157 0.32 7.18 22.40
N VAL A 158 -0.61 7.33 21.46
CA VAL A 158 -1.52 8.47 21.42
C VAL A 158 -2.96 8.00 21.56
N SER A 159 -3.72 8.69 22.42
CA SER A 159 -5.16 8.49 22.58
C SER A 159 -5.87 9.78 22.23
N VAL A 160 -6.79 9.72 21.27
CA VAL A 160 -7.65 10.79 20.82
C VAL A 160 -9.07 10.47 21.25
N SER A 161 -9.64 11.26 22.11
CA SER A 161 -10.99 11.01 22.63
C SER A 161 -11.85 12.28 22.60
N THR A 162 -13.16 12.11 22.75
CA THR A 162 -14.09 13.26 22.90
C THR A 162 -13.83 14.13 24.14
N ARG A 163 -12.80 13.80 24.93
CA ARG A 163 -12.37 14.55 26.11
C ARG A 163 -11.04 15.27 25.92
N GLY A 164 -10.29 14.95 24.87
CA GLY A 164 -8.96 15.50 24.61
C GLY A 164 -7.99 14.45 24.06
N ILE A 165 -6.74 14.85 23.93
CA ILE A 165 -5.62 14.06 23.45
C ILE A 165 -4.68 13.75 24.60
N VAL A 166 -4.16 12.52 24.64
CA VAL A 166 -3.07 12.11 25.51
C VAL A 166 -2.00 11.47 24.64
N PHE A 167 -0.77 11.97 24.73
CA PHE A 167 0.40 11.41 24.08
C PHE A 167 1.39 10.95 25.15
N ASP A 168 1.67 9.67 25.18
CA ASP A 168 2.67 9.06 26.06
C ASP A 168 3.90 8.69 25.21
N GLY A 169 4.95 9.54 25.25
CA GLY A 169 6.17 9.37 24.46
C GLY A 169 7.23 8.57 25.23
N GLU A 170 7.86 7.60 24.56
CA GLU A 170 8.88 6.73 25.16
C GLU A 170 10.26 6.96 24.53
N GLU A 171 10.54 6.36 23.35
CA GLU A 171 11.85 6.42 22.70
C GLU A 171 11.79 7.12 21.35
N PHE A 172 12.90 7.77 20.98
CA PHE A 172 13.07 8.47 19.69
C PHE A 172 11.98 9.51 19.40
N VAL A 173 11.49 10.15 20.46
CA VAL A 173 10.56 11.29 20.42
C VAL A 173 11.14 12.43 21.25
N VAL A 174 10.83 13.69 20.89
CA VAL A 174 11.30 14.85 21.66
C VAL A 174 10.49 15.07 22.93
N ALA A 175 9.19 14.79 22.90
CA ALA A 175 8.32 14.91 24.07
C ALA A 175 8.16 13.54 24.75
N LYS A 176 9.03 13.27 25.73
CA LYS A 176 8.95 12.06 26.54
C LYS A 176 7.90 12.17 27.64
N GLY A 177 7.36 11.01 28.08
CA GLY A 177 6.33 10.92 29.09
C GLY A 177 4.98 11.42 28.62
N ARG A 178 4.12 11.74 29.58
CA ARG A 178 2.72 12.09 29.32
C ARG A 178 2.55 13.55 28.94
N ASN A 179 2.00 13.79 27.76
CA ASN A 179 1.63 15.10 27.24
C ASN A 179 0.13 15.11 26.93
N THR A 180 -0.52 16.25 27.03
CA THR A 180 -1.97 16.37 26.79
C THR A 180 -2.28 17.58 25.93
N ASP A 181 -3.38 17.49 25.18
CA ASP A 181 -3.93 18.61 24.44
C ASP A 181 -5.45 18.51 24.29
N THR A 182 -6.04 19.56 23.78
CA THR A 182 -7.46 19.63 23.46
C THR A 182 -7.71 19.20 22.01
N VAL A 183 -8.91 18.73 21.74
CA VAL A 183 -9.38 18.40 20.39
C VAL A 183 -10.87 18.72 20.29
N ASP A 184 -11.33 19.09 19.09
CA ASP A 184 -12.77 19.20 18.84
C ASP A 184 -13.44 17.81 18.92
N PRO A 185 -14.40 17.61 19.87
CA PRO A 185 -15.12 16.34 19.93
C PRO A 185 -15.87 15.99 18.63
N GLY A 186 -16.21 16.97 17.81
CA GLY A 186 -16.81 16.77 16.48
C GLY A 186 -15.83 16.12 15.50
N ALA A 187 -14.58 16.59 15.50
CA ALA A 187 -13.51 16.00 14.67
C ALA A 187 -13.22 14.55 15.08
N VAL A 188 -13.21 14.24 16.39
CA VAL A 188 -13.04 12.86 16.89
C VAL A 188 -14.16 11.95 16.40
N ARG A 189 -15.41 12.42 16.43
CA ARG A 189 -16.55 11.65 15.91
C ARG A 189 -16.53 11.53 14.39
N ALA A 190 -16.01 12.54 13.69
CA ALA A 190 -15.80 12.45 12.23
C ALA A 190 -14.77 11.36 11.89
N LEU A 191 -13.67 11.29 12.63
CA LEU A 191 -12.70 10.20 12.49
C LEU A 191 -13.34 8.85 12.81
N ALA A 192 -14.11 8.71 13.90
CA ALA A 192 -14.81 7.48 14.22
C ALA A 192 -15.76 6.99 13.09
N LYS A 193 -16.37 7.92 12.35
CA LYS A 193 -17.18 7.57 11.17
C LYS A 193 -16.35 7.00 10.04
N LYS A 194 -15.08 7.42 9.87
CA LYS A 194 -14.16 6.79 8.92
C LYS A 194 -13.87 5.34 9.30
N PHE A 195 -13.65 5.03 10.59
CA PHE A 195 -13.51 3.64 11.06
C PHE A 195 -14.75 2.78 10.74
N VAL A 196 -15.95 3.34 10.95
CA VAL A 196 -17.19 2.63 10.62
C VAL A 196 -17.32 2.41 9.11
N ALA A 197 -17.03 3.43 8.30
CA ALA A 197 -17.08 3.35 6.84
C ALA A 197 -16.03 2.37 6.25
N ALA A 198 -14.90 2.22 6.93
CA ALA A 198 -13.85 1.28 6.58
C ALA A 198 -14.17 -0.18 6.98
N ASP A 199 -15.33 -0.43 7.59
CA ASP A 199 -15.71 -1.74 8.15
C ASP A 199 -14.69 -2.28 9.17
N PHE A 200 -14.07 -1.39 9.95
CA PHE A 200 -12.97 -1.72 10.88
C PHE A 200 -13.36 -2.81 11.89
N TYR A 201 -14.63 -2.88 12.30
CA TYR A 201 -15.12 -3.88 13.25
C TYR A 201 -15.14 -5.30 12.69
N SER A 202 -15.19 -5.46 11.37
CA SER A 202 -15.13 -6.76 10.67
C SER A 202 -13.71 -7.24 10.41
N MET A 203 -12.69 -6.37 10.56
CA MET A 203 -11.29 -6.72 10.28
C MET A 203 -10.74 -7.75 11.28
N ARG A 204 -9.70 -8.48 10.90
CA ARG A 204 -8.98 -9.37 11.80
C ARG A 204 -8.39 -8.57 12.97
N ASP A 205 -8.22 -9.25 14.11
CA ASP A 205 -7.60 -8.59 15.28
C ASP A 205 -6.08 -8.41 15.11
N GLU A 206 -5.48 -9.15 14.19
CA GLU A 206 -4.05 -9.10 13.92
C GLU A 206 -3.73 -9.42 12.46
N TYR A 207 -2.80 -8.65 11.90
CA TYR A 207 -2.12 -8.88 10.63
C TYR A 207 -0.61 -8.84 10.89
N ARG A 208 0.02 -10.01 10.87
CA ARG A 208 1.44 -10.15 11.23
C ARG A 208 2.19 -10.92 10.17
N ALA A 209 3.14 -10.26 9.50
CA ALA A 209 4.06 -10.91 8.59
C ALA A 209 5.16 -11.68 9.35
N SER A 210 5.67 -12.74 8.74
CA SER A 210 6.77 -13.56 9.29
C SER A 210 8.13 -12.91 9.02
N VAL A 211 8.31 -11.69 9.53
CA VAL A 211 9.55 -10.90 9.41
C VAL A 211 9.97 -10.40 10.79
N THR A 212 11.19 -9.84 10.89
CA THR A 212 11.72 -9.29 12.15
C THR A 212 12.02 -7.80 12.00
N ASP A 213 12.34 -7.16 13.12
CA ASP A 213 12.99 -5.84 13.16
C ASP A 213 12.09 -4.65 12.76
N ASN A 214 10.79 -4.85 12.60
CA ASN A 214 9.82 -3.79 12.29
C ASN A 214 9.06 -3.32 13.53
N SER A 215 8.50 -2.12 13.47
CA SER A 215 7.57 -1.63 14.50
C SER A 215 6.24 -2.36 14.40
N THR A 216 5.64 -2.65 15.55
CA THR A 216 4.24 -3.05 15.64
C THR A 216 3.39 -1.82 15.87
N TYR A 217 2.34 -1.67 15.09
CA TYR A 217 1.31 -0.67 15.30
C TYR A 217 0.08 -1.34 15.91
N THR A 218 -0.54 -0.70 16.86
CA THR A 218 -1.79 -1.19 17.44
C THR A 218 -2.82 -0.07 17.41
N LEU A 219 -3.80 -0.23 16.54
CA LEU A 219 -4.89 0.71 16.34
C LEU A 219 -6.16 0.20 17.03
N SER A 220 -6.77 1.00 17.89
CA SER A 220 -8.00 0.64 18.58
C SER A 220 -9.02 1.76 18.58
N ILE A 221 -10.29 1.38 18.61
CA ILE A 221 -11.41 2.31 18.75
C ILE A 221 -12.44 1.79 19.76
N SER A 222 -13.01 2.70 20.52
CA SER A 222 -14.19 2.44 21.36
C SER A 222 -15.26 3.47 21.04
N ILE A 223 -16.45 3.04 20.67
CA ILE A 223 -17.64 3.87 20.44
C ILE A 223 -18.72 3.43 21.43
N ASP A 224 -19.06 4.27 22.39
CA ASP A 224 -20.05 3.99 23.44
C ASP A 224 -19.80 2.66 24.17
N GLY A 225 -18.51 2.31 24.37
CA GLY A 225 -18.07 1.08 25.03
C GLY A 225 -17.87 -0.15 24.14
N HIS A 226 -18.30 -0.11 22.88
CA HIS A 226 -18.02 -1.16 21.91
C HIS A 226 -16.57 -0.98 21.39
N LYS A 227 -15.73 -1.96 21.64
CA LYS A 227 -14.30 -1.89 21.34
C LYS A 227 -13.92 -2.79 20.18
N LYS A 228 -12.96 -2.32 19.37
CA LYS A 228 -12.24 -3.10 18.39
C LYS A 228 -10.78 -2.67 18.39
N GLN A 229 -9.89 -3.64 18.17
CA GLN A 229 -8.45 -3.43 18.01
C GLN A 229 -7.95 -4.22 16.82
N VAL A 230 -6.97 -3.66 16.13
CA VAL A 230 -6.21 -4.32 15.07
C VAL A 230 -4.72 -4.12 15.38
N VAL A 231 -3.96 -5.21 15.30
CA VAL A 231 -2.50 -5.20 15.38
C VAL A 231 -1.94 -5.30 13.97
N ASP A 232 -1.13 -4.32 13.60
CA ASP A 232 -0.37 -4.28 12.36
C ASP A 232 1.12 -4.55 12.63
N TYR A 233 1.64 -5.63 12.09
CA TYR A 233 3.07 -5.90 12.02
C TYR A 233 3.45 -6.24 10.58
N VAL A 234 3.76 -5.19 9.79
CA VAL A 234 3.96 -5.30 8.34
C VAL A 234 2.75 -5.97 7.67
N GLY A 235 1.57 -5.65 8.18
CA GLY A 235 0.32 -6.35 7.88
C GLY A 235 -0.09 -6.27 6.43
N GLN A 236 0.35 -5.24 5.70
CA GLN A 236 0.11 -5.12 4.26
C GLN A 236 0.65 -6.35 3.48
N TRP A 237 1.72 -6.98 3.96
CA TRP A 237 2.28 -8.18 3.32
C TRP A 237 1.44 -9.44 3.55
N VAL A 238 0.50 -9.40 4.47
CA VAL A 238 -0.37 -10.54 4.82
C VAL A 238 -1.85 -10.19 4.70
N GLY A 239 -2.19 -9.26 3.82
CA GLY A 239 -3.57 -8.97 3.47
C GLY A 239 -4.28 -7.95 4.33
N MET A 240 -3.55 -7.13 5.08
CA MET A 240 -4.17 -6.02 5.78
C MET A 240 -4.71 -5.00 4.80
N PRO A 241 -5.99 -4.59 4.91
CA PRO A 241 -6.54 -3.53 4.08
C PRO A 241 -5.75 -2.22 4.25
N ALA A 242 -5.40 -1.56 3.14
CA ALA A 242 -4.63 -0.31 3.14
C ALA A 242 -5.30 0.81 3.96
N VAL A 243 -6.62 0.79 4.08
CA VAL A 243 -7.38 1.76 4.88
C VAL A 243 -6.98 1.75 6.36
N ILE A 244 -6.37 0.66 6.89
CA ILE A 244 -5.88 0.64 8.28
C ILE A 244 -4.73 1.62 8.42
N VAL A 245 -3.77 1.66 7.48
CA VAL A 245 -2.67 2.64 7.49
C VAL A 245 -3.20 4.06 7.35
N GLU A 246 -4.20 4.27 6.48
CA GLU A 246 -4.87 5.59 6.36
C GLU A 246 -5.49 6.03 7.70
N LEU A 247 -6.11 5.11 8.44
CA LEU A 247 -6.69 5.41 9.75
C LEU A 247 -5.63 5.67 10.82
N GLU A 248 -4.48 4.99 10.78
CA GLU A 248 -3.34 5.26 11.64
C GLU A 248 -2.79 6.67 11.42
N ASP A 249 -2.60 7.05 10.16
CA ASP A 249 -2.15 8.39 9.76
C ASP A 249 -3.19 9.47 10.12
N ASP A 250 -4.48 9.20 9.97
CA ASP A 250 -5.56 10.09 10.39
C ASP A 250 -5.55 10.36 11.91
N VAL A 251 -5.23 9.33 12.73
CA VAL A 251 -5.08 9.49 14.20
C VAL A 251 -3.90 10.41 14.51
N ASP A 252 -2.74 10.17 13.89
CA ASP A 252 -1.56 10.99 14.07
C ASP A 252 -1.78 12.43 13.60
N ALA A 253 -2.43 12.61 12.47
CA ALA A 253 -2.77 13.92 11.92
C ALA A 253 -3.74 14.68 12.83
N LEU A 254 -4.81 14.04 13.33
CA LEU A 254 -5.77 14.67 14.24
C LEU A 254 -5.13 15.05 15.58
N ALA A 255 -4.19 14.22 16.06
CA ALA A 255 -3.45 14.47 17.30
C ALA A 255 -2.28 15.45 17.11
N HIS A 256 -1.90 15.78 15.86
CA HIS A 256 -0.69 16.54 15.55
C HIS A 256 0.57 15.95 16.22
N THR A 257 0.74 14.61 16.16
CA THR A 257 1.80 13.89 16.87
C THR A 257 3.19 14.32 16.42
N GLU A 258 3.35 14.80 15.19
CA GLU A 258 4.64 15.23 14.61
C GLU A 258 5.37 16.24 15.52
N ARG A 259 4.66 17.17 16.15
CA ARG A 259 5.23 18.16 17.09
C ARG A 259 5.86 17.52 18.34
N TRP A 260 5.33 16.38 18.79
CA TRP A 260 5.87 15.63 19.92
C TRP A 260 6.97 14.65 19.51
N ILE A 261 6.96 14.23 18.26
CA ILE A 261 7.96 13.31 17.71
C ILE A 261 9.20 14.08 17.26
N LYS A 262 9.04 15.13 16.45
CA LYS A 262 10.15 15.88 15.83
C LYS A 262 10.43 17.23 16.49
N GLY A 263 9.53 17.75 17.29
CA GLY A 263 9.52 19.12 17.83
C GLY A 263 8.79 20.10 16.90
N PRO A 264 8.69 21.38 17.32
CA PRO A 264 8.09 22.41 16.49
C PRO A 264 8.89 22.56 15.20
N GLN A 265 8.18 22.56 14.09
CA GLN A 265 8.78 22.91 12.77
C GLN A 265 9.15 24.40 12.81
N GLN A 266 10.39 24.70 12.51
CA GLN A 266 10.89 26.09 12.42
C GLN A 266 10.51 26.70 11.09
#